data_b4212ccf82362e3b2a9be358c0d6e224
#
_entry.id   b4212ccf82362e3b2a9be358c0d6e224
#
_cell.length_a   1.000
_cell.length_b   1.000
_cell.length_c   1.000
_cell.angle_alpha   90.00
_cell.angle_beta   90.00
_cell.angle_gamma   90.00
#
_symmetry.space_group_name_H-M   'P 1'
#
loop_
_entity.id
_entity.type
_entity.pdbx_description
1 polymer ?
#
loop_
_entity_poly.entity_id
_entity_poly.type
_entity_poly.pdbx_seq_one_letter_code
_entity_poly.pdbx_strand_id
1 'polypeptide(L)'
;MEKQVLDSPFTKKEFLNLVKQFNDDQVTFFEDFAISDKKIVNIGNRDFVDYRPTNEISKKILEDHSISDINFDSLHYFQIQKILQSAVYKSIRVKKTDISVNLSLPEQYDDYLRNLTKKNRHELNRKKRKFSDQIDSFELLESQEKEIFNIFVSQHKKSKGEKGKFMTEDVEAYFEELLNLDGWKIYFLNTDKGVVSTAFCYENNNGCYLYNSSRDNEFNSINPGIVLNDLIIQGLIHNGKSFFDFLKGTERYKFDLGGKSVQLYDLNLIL
;
A
#
# COMPACT_ATOMS: atom_id res chain seq x y z
N MET A 1 7.74 7.59 10.59
CA MET A 1 7.60 6.18 10.15
C MET A 1 6.72 5.36 11.09
N GLU A 2 7.01 5.23 12.39
CA GLU A 2 6.15 4.46 13.32
C GLU A 2 4.70 4.93 13.29
N LYS A 3 4.43 6.23 13.44
CA LYS A 3 3.08 6.81 13.33
C LYS A 3 2.41 6.47 12.00
N GLN A 4 3.14 6.50 10.91
CA GLN A 4 2.67 6.19 9.57
C GLN A 4 2.22 4.73 9.41
N VAL A 5 2.97 3.77 9.99
CA VAL A 5 2.58 2.36 10.02
C VAL A 5 1.34 2.14 10.88
N LEU A 6 1.30 2.77 12.06
CA LEU A 6 0.17 2.65 12.99
C LEU A 6 -1.11 3.33 12.48
N ASP A 7 -0.98 4.38 11.67
CA ASP A 7 -2.11 5.09 11.03
C ASP A 7 -2.50 4.47 9.66
N SER A 8 -1.82 3.40 9.23
CA SER A 8 -2.10 2.75 7.94
C SER A 8 -3.48 2.08 7.94
N PRO A 9 -4.09 1.87 6.76
CA PRO A 9 -5.36 1.15 6.68
C PRO A 9 -5.25 -0.26 7.23
N PHE A 10 -4.08 -0.90 7.10
CA PHE A 10 -3.82 -2.29 7.48
C PHE A 10 -3.90 -2.57 8.99
N THR A 11 -3.93 -1.52 9.82
CA THR A 11 -4.12 -1.63 11.27
C THR A 11 -5.55 -1.31 11.71
N LYS A 12 -6.42 -0.92 10.77
CA LYS A 12 -7.81 -0.55 11.06
C LYS A 12 -8.69 -1.79 11.18
N LYS A 13 -9.60 -1.75 12.17
CA LYS A 13 -10.51 -2.88 12.47
C LYS A 13 -11.39 -3.23 11.26
N GLU A 14 -11.88 -2.23 10.55
CA GLU A 14 -12.73 -2.39 9.38
C GLU A 14 -11.98 -3.14 8.27
N PHE A 15 -10.74 -2.74 7.98
CA PHE A 15 -9.88 -3.41 7.03
C PHE A 15 -9.59 -4.86 7.43
N LEU A 16 -9.19 -5.10 8.69
CA LEU A 16 -8.89 -6.46 9.17
C LEU A 16 -10.13 -7.35 9.14
N ASN A 17 -11.31 -6.83 9.45
CA ASN A 17 -12.56 -7.58 9.35
C ASN A 17 -12.90 -7.93 7.90
N LEU A 18 -12.64 -7.05 6.95
CA LEU A 18 -12.81 -7.35 5.54
C LEU A 18 -11.83 -8.46 5.10
N VAL A 19 -10.55 -8.33 5.44
CA VAL A 19 -9.54 -9.34 5.09
C VAL A 19 -9.89 -10.72 5.64
N LYS A 20 -10.48 -10.80 6.84
CA LYS A 20 -10.94 -12.07 7.43
C LYS A 20 -12.00 -12.77 6.57
N GLN A 21 -12.85 -12.03 5.86
CA GLN A 21 -13.91 -12.60 5.00
C GLN A 21 -13.34 -13.24 3.72
N PHE A 22 -12.19 -12.73 3.26
CA PHE A 22 -11.49 -13.25 2.07
C PHE A 22 -10.33 -14.19 2.42
N ASN A 23 -10.32 -14.73 3.64
CA ASN A 23 -9.29 -15.65 4.09
C ASN A 23 -9.89 -17.06 4.22
N ASP A 24 -9.38 -18.03 3.44
CA ASP A 24 -9.85 -19.42 3.41
C ASP A 24 -9.25 -20.31 4.51
N ASP A 25 -8.36 -19.76 5.36
CA ASP A 25 -7.66 -20.55 6.36
C ASP A 25 -8.56 -20.95 7.52
N GLN A 26 -8.45 -22.18 7.98
CA GLN A 26 -9.07 -22.67 9.22
C GLN A 26 -8.32 -22.10 10.43
N VAL A 27 -8.64 -20.86 10.80
CA VAL A 27 -7.98 -20.13 11.87
C VAL A 27 -8.99 -19.55 12.86
N THR A 28 -8.58 -19.42 14.12
CA THR A 28 -9.34 -18.67 15.13
C THR A 28 -8.85 -17.23 15.11
N PHE A 29 -9.74 -16.28 14.74
CA PHE A 29 -9.42 -14.87 14.67
C PHE A 29 -9.51 -14.18 16.03
N PHE A 30 -8.51 -13.38 16.32
CA PHE A 30 -8.49 -12.36 17.35
C PHE A 30 -8.59 -10.96 16.72
N GLU A 31 -8.46 -9.92 17.54
CA GLU A 31 -8.60 -8.56 17.03
C GLU A 31 -7.61 -8.27 15.91
N ASP A 32 -6.35 -8.58 16.13
CA ASP A 32 -5.22 -8.17 15.26
C ASP A 32 -4.37 -9.32 14.75
N PHE A 33 -4.63 -10.55 15.16
CA PHE A 33 -3.91 -11.75 14.75
C PHE A 33 -4.84 -12.97 14.68
N ALA A 34 -4.33 -14.05 14.19
CA ALA A 34 -5.06 -15.33 14.15
C ALA A 34 -4.23 -16.44 14.81
N ILE A 35 -4.91 -17.49 15.25
CA ILE A 35 -4.29 -18.72 15.74
C ILE A 35 -4.59 -19.86 14.78
N SER A 36 -3.54 -20.51 14.30
CA SER A 36 -3.56 -21.71 13.48
C SER A 36 -2.58 -22.74 14.05
N ASP A 37 -3.03 -23.95 14.36
CA ASP A 37 -2.19 -25.05 14.85
C ASP A 37 -1.22 -24.66 15.98
N LYS A 38 -1.72 -24.02 17.03
CA LYS A 38 -0.92 -23.52 18.18
C LYS A 38 0.11 -22.45 17.81
N LYS A 39 -0.05 -21.79 16.66
CA LYS A 39 0.82 -20.70 16.20
C LYS A 39 0.02 -19.41 16.10
N ILE A 40 0.59 -18.34 16.58
CA ILE A 40 0.06 -17.00 16.30
C ILE A 40 0.60 -16.56 14.94
N VAL A 41 -0.31 -16.14 14.06
CA VAL A 41 -0.01 -15.68 12.70
C VAL A 41 -0.70 -14.35 12.41
N ASN A 42 -0.27 -13.67 11.36
CA ASN A 42 -0.96 -12.47 10.89
C ASN A 42 -2.32 -12.79 10.28
N ILE A 43 -3.24 -11.82 10.35
CA ILE A 43 -4.50 -11.85 9.60
C ILE A 43 -4.21 -11.50 8.14
N GLY A 44 -4.69 -12.33 7.22
CA GLY A 44 -4.64 -12.10 5.78
C GLY A 44 -3.28 -12.32 5.14
N ASN A 45 -3.34 -12.56 3.84
CA ASN A 45 -2.18 -12.82 3.00
C ASN A 45 -1.30 -11.55 2.89
N ARG A 46 0.03 -11.76 2.92
CA ARG A 46 1.04 -10.71 2.75
C ARG A 46 0.94 -9.95 1.42
N ASP A 47 0.28 -10.51 0.41
CA ASP A 47 0.09 -9.88 -0.89
C ASP A 47 -1.01 -8.79 -0.86
N PHE A 48 -1.87 -8.81 0.17
CA PHE A 48 -2.94 -7.84 0.38
C PHE A 48 -2.74 -6.97 1.62
N VAL A 49 -1.84 -7.36 2.52
CA VAL A 49 -1.61 -6.64 3.77
C VAL A 49 -0.15 -6.22 3.84
N ASP A 50 0.11 -4.96 3.48
CA ASP A 50 1.48 -4.45 3.37
C ASP A 50 2.15 -4.19 4.70
N TYR A 51 1.40 -3.73 5.69
CA TYR A 51 1.88 -3.51 7.05
C TYR A 51 1.06 -4.31 8.05
N ARG A 52 1.67 -4.66 9.17
CA ARG A 52 1.01 -5.43 10.22
C ARG A 52 0.71 -4.56 11.42
N PRO A 53 -0.40 -4.79 12.13
CA PRO A 53 -0.60 -4.19 13.45
C PRO A 53 0.49 -4.65 14.42
N THR A 54 0.83 -3.80 15.39
CA THR A 54 1.77 -4.15 16.46
C THR A 54 0.95 -4.56 17.67
N ASN A 55 0.93 -5.86 17.96
CA ASN A 55 0.09 -6.37 19.02
C ASN A 55 0.90 -6.78 20.22
N GLU A 56 0.40 -6.44 21.39
CA GLU A 56 0.81 -7.05 22.64
C GLU A 56 0.07 -8.38 22.78
N ILE A 57 0.82 -9.47 22.69
CA ILE A 57 0.28 -10.80 22.91
C ILE A 57 0.26 -11.06 24.42
N SER A 58 -0.94 -11.13 25.00
CA SER A 58 -1.07 -11.36 26.42
C SER A 58 -0.60 -12.77 26.81
N LYS A 59 0.04 -12.92 27.98
CA LYS A 59 0.41 -14.23 28.54
C LYS A 59 -0.76 -15.19 28.61
N LYS A 60 -1.95 -14.68 28.94
CA LYS A 60 -3.18 -15.47 29.01
C LYS A 60 -3.51 -16.14 27.67
N ILE A 61 -3.40 -15.44 26.56
CA ILE A 61 -3.64 -16.02 25.22
C ILE A 61 -2.64 -17.14 24.94
N LEU A 62 -1.36 -16.94 25.29
CA LEU A 62 -0.32 -17.95 25.07
C LEU A 62 -0.61 -19.24 25.85
N GLU A 63 -1.09 -19.12 27.10
CA GLU A 63 -1.42 -20.23 27.97
C GLU A 63 -2.74 -20.92 27.58
N ASP A 64 -3.82 -20.15 27.39
CA ASP A 64 -5.17 -20.67 27.07
C ASP A 64 -5.19 -21.48 25.76
N HIS A 65 -4.36 -21.11 24.77
CA HIS A 65 -4.26 -21.77 23.48
C HIS A 65 -3.02 -22.66 23.30
N SER A 66 -2.24 -22.86 24.38
CA SER A 66 -1.00 -23.67 24.34
C SER A 66 -0.09 -23.30 23.16
N ILE A 67 0.11 -22.01 22.97
CA ILE A 67 0.88 -21.49 21.84
C ILE A 67 2.34 -21.92 21.93
N SER A 68 2.86 -22.47 20.83
CA SER A 68 4.26 -22.87 20.70
C SER A 68 5.11 -21.90 19.89
N ASP A 69 4.48 -21.19 18.94
CA ASP A 69 5.19 -20.35 17.98
C ASP A 69 4.45 -19.05 17.69
N ILE A 70 5.20 -18.00 17.36
CA ILE A 70 4.69 -16.75 16.82
C ILE A 70 5.34 -16.54 15.45
N ASN A 71 4.55 -16.45 14.39
CA ASN A 71 4.99 -16.29 13.02
C ASN A 71 4.36 -15.04 12.41
N PHE A 72 5.12 -13.97 12.33
CA PHE A 72 4.68 -12.73 11.71
C PHE A 72 5.53 -12.37 10.50
N ASP A 73 4.90 -11.86 9.47
CA ASP A 73 5.55 -11.34 8.27
C ASP A 73 5.40 -9.82 8.16
N SER A 74 6.13 -9.20 7.26
CA SER A 74 5.95 -7.80 6.85
C SER A 74 6.05 -6.78 8.00
N LEU A 75 6.85 -7.09 9.02
CA LEU A 75 7.05 -6.22 10.18
C LEU A 75 8.11 -5.16 9.90
N HIS A 76 7.92 -3.97 10.46
CA HIS A 76 9.00 -3.00 10.63
C HIS A 76 9.89 -3.38 11.82
N TYR A 77 11.14 -2.93 11.82
CA TYR A 77 12.10 -3.27 12.86
C TYR A 77 11.65 -2.86 14.26
N PHE A 78 11.00 -1.71 14.42
CA PHE A 78 10.45 -1.26 15.70
C PHE A 78 9.38 -2.19 16.27
N GLN A 79 8.57 -2.83 15.41
CA GLN A 79 7.55 -3.80 15.80
C GLN A 79 8.21 -5.07 16.37
N ILE A 80 9.26 -5.55 15.71
CA ILE A 80 10.04 -6.68 16.23
C ILE A 80 10.58 -6.36 17.63
N GLN A 81 11.14 -5.17 17.82
CA GLN A 81 11.66 -4.76 19.13
C GLN A 81 10.56 -4.78 20.21
N LYS A 82 9.36 -4.29 19.92
CA LYS A 82 8.21 -4.33 20.84
C LYS A 82 7.80 -5.77 21.19
N ILE A 83 7.66 -6.64 20.19
CA ILE A 83 7.27 -8.04 20.38
C ILE A 83 8.30 -8.75 21.26
N LEU A 84 9.60 -8.56 21.02
CA LEU A 84 10.67 -9.18 21.80
C LEU A 84 10.72 -8.71 23.25
N GLN A 85 10.27 -7.50 23.54
CA GLN A 85 10.18 -6.98 24.91
C GLN A 85 9.04 -7.62 25.72
N SER A 86 7.99 -8.08 25.07
CA SER A 86 6.78 -8.63 25.71
C SER A 86 6.78 -10.16 25.79
N ALA A 87 7.56 -10.86 24.99
CA ALA A 87 7.54 -12.33 24.89
C ALA A 87 8.77 -12.98 25.54
N VAL A 88 8.54 -14.10 26.24
CA VAL A 88 9.60 -15.02 26.66
C VAL A 88 9.70 -16.11 25.59
N TYR A 89 10.89 -16.31 25.01
CA TYR A 89 11.09 -17.23 23.90
C TYR A 89 12.38 -18.07 24.07
N LYS A 90 12.36 -19.27 23.49
CA LYS A 90 13.52 -20.19 23.45
C LYS A 90 14.43 -19.91 22.26
N SER A 91 13.83 -19.57 21.13
CA SER A 91 14.59 -19.21 19.93
C SER A 91 13.90 -18.14 19.10
N ILE A 92 14.71 -17.42 18.34
CA ILE A 92 14.28 -16.33 17.47
C ILE A 92 14.92 -16.46 16.08
N ARG A 93 14.11 -16.23 15.04
CA ARG A 93 14.59 -16.06 13.68
C ARG A 93 13.96 -14.80 13.09
N VAL A 94 14.81 -13.87 12.66
CA VAL A 94 14.42 -12.66 11.94
C VAL A 94 15.00 -12.72 10.54
N LYS A 95 14.17 -12.57 9.53
CA LYS A 95 14.56 -12.61 8.11
C LYS A 95 14.17 -11.31 7.44
N LYS A 96 15.12 -10.67 6.72
CA LYS A 96 14.79 -9.58 5.79
C LYS A 96 13.96 -10.14 4.64
N THR A 97 12.89 -9.43 4.28
CA THR A 97 11.96 -9.85 3.22
C THR A 97 11.69 -8.72 2.25
N ASP A 98 10.51 -8.15 2.28
CA ASP A 98 10.09 -7.12 1.35
C ASP A 98 10.70 -5.76 1.66
N ILE A 99 10.59 -4.88 0.71
CA ILE A 99 10.90 -3.45 0.86
C ILE A 99 9.62 -2.69 0.61
N SER A 100 9.26 -1.79 1.52
CA SER A 100 8.30 -0.73 1.25
C SER A 100 9.01 0.56 0.84
N VAL A 101 8.30 1.44 0.14
CA VAL A 101 8.87 2.70 -0.35
C VAL A 101 8.00 3.86 0.08
N ASN A 102 8.59 4.80 0.77
CA ASN A 102 7.93 5.89 1.45
C ASN A 102 8.52 7.24 1.05
N LEU A 103 7.68 8.24 0.86
CA LEU A 103 8.04 9.60 0.52
C LEU A 103 7.53 10.58 1.59
N SER A 104 8.44 11.24 2.31
CA SER A 104 8.08 12.38 3.15
C SER A 104 7.83 13.61 2.27
N LEU A 105 6.71 14.29 2.49
CA LEU A 105 6.31 15.46 1.72
C LEU A 105 6.77 16.74 2.44
N PRO A 106 7.36 17.70 1.71
CA PRO A 106 7.64 19.03 2.23
C PRO A 106 6.38 19.90 2.20
N GLU A 107 6.47 21.12 2.73
CA GLU A 107 5.36 22.09 2.73
C GLU A 107 5.05 22.67 1.35
N GLN A 108 6.03 22.69 0.44
CA GLN A 108 5.89 23.28 -0.88
C GLN A 108 6.31 22.28 -1.98
N TYR A 109 5.57 22.28 -3.09
CA TYR A 109 5.86 21.40 -4.22
C TYR A 109 7.22 21.70 -4.87
N ASP A 110 7.66 22.95 -4.88
CA ASP A 110 8.99 23.34 -5.39
C ASP A 110 10.10 22.72 -4.54
N ASP A 111 9.91 22.57 -3.23
CA ASP A 111 10.86 21.89 -2.36
C ASP A 111 10.91 20.39 -2.64
N TYR A 112 9.74 19.78 -2.89
CA TYR A 112 9.70 18.39 -3.37
C TYR A 112 10.55 18.22 -4.64
N LEU A 113 10.35 19.07 -5.65
CA LEU A 113 11.13 19.02 -6.88
C LEU A 113 12.64 19.24 -6.64
N ARG A 114 13.00 20.15 -5.71
CA ARG A 114 14.41 20.39 -5.33
C ARG A 114 15.05 19.19 -4.63
N ASN A 115 14.27 18.45 -3.84
CA ASN A 115 14.71 17.24 -3.13
C ASN A 115 14.97 16.05 -4.07
N LEU A 116 14.38 16.04 -5.27
CA LEU A 116 14.71 15.04 -6.28
C LEU A 116 16.14 15.23 -6.80
N THR A 117 16.81 14.12 -7.12
CA THR A 117 18.08 14.21 -7.86
C THR A 117 17.90 14.99 -9.16
N LYS A 118 18.95 15.66 -9.64
CA LYS A 118 18.91 16.40 -10.91
C LYS A 118 18.39 15.51 -12.05
N LYS A 119 18.82 14.25 -12.10
CA LYS A 119 18.39 13.27 -13.09
C LYS A 119 16.88 12.98 -12.99
N ASN A 120 16.38 12.68 -11.79
CA ASN A 120 14.98 12.32 -11.59
C ASN A 120 14.05 13.51 -11.86
N ARG A 121 14.41 14.71 -11.42
CA ARG A 121 13.66 15.93 -11.72
C ARG A 121 13.61 16.21 -13.23
N HIS A 122 14.73 16.05 -13.92
CA HIS A 122 14.78 16.22 -15.38
C HIS A 122 13.88 15.20 -16.11
N GLU A 123 13.91 13.94 -15.65
CA GLU A 123 13.11 12.87 -16.24
C GLU A 123 11.62 13.05 -15.97
N LEU A 124 11.24 13.46 -14.74
CA LEU A 124 9.86 13.80 -14.40
C LEU A 124 9.33 14.92 -15.32
N ASN A 125 10.06 16.03 -15.43
CA ASN A 125 9.67 17.14 -16.30
C ASN A 125 9.58 16.73 -17.78
N ARG A 126 10.46 15.85 -18.25
CA ARG A 126 10.40 15.32 -19.62
C ARG A 126 9.15 14.48 -19.85
N LYS A 127 8.76 13.63 -18.88
CA LYS A 127 7.54 12.82 -18.95
C LYS A 127 6.29 13.69 -18.93
N LYS A 128 6.25 14.69 -18.06
CA LYS A 128 5.14 15.66 -17.99
C LYS A 128 4.95 16.40 -19.31
N ARG A 129 6.03 16.93 -19.90
CA ARG A 129 5.96 17.58 -21.22
C ARG A 129 5.46 16.63 -22.30
N LYS A 130 6.04 15.40 -22.37
CA LYS A 130 5.61 14.41 -23.35
C LYS A 130 4.12 14.06 -23.22
N PHE A 131 3.60 14.04 -22.00
CA PHE A 131 2.17 13.85 -21.74
C PHE A 131 1.34 15.03 -22.26
N SER A 132 1.71 16.26 -21.88
CA SER A 132 1.02 17.49 -22.33
C SER A 132 1.13 17.76 -23.83
N ASP A 133 2.15 17.23 -24.52
CA ASP A 133 2.28 17.32 -25.98
C ASP A 133 1.26 16.44 -26.74
N GLN A 134 0.63 15.47 -26.06
CA GLN A 134 -0.29 14.49 -26.67
C GLN A 134 -1.70 14.47 -26.06
N ILE A 135 -1.90 15.18 -24.98
CA ILE A 135 -3.17 15.30 -24.25
C ILE A 135 -3.50 16.79 -24.16
N ASP A 136 -4.59 17.19 -24.78
CA ASP A 136 -4.99 18.60 -24.89
C ASP A 136 -5.51 19.18 -23.57
N SER A 137 -6.24 18.35 -22.82
CA SER A 137 -6.74 18.72 -21.49
C SER A 137 -6.75 17.54 -20.54
N PHE A 138 -6.43 17.79 -19.28
CA PHE A 138 -6.47 16.78 -18.22
C PHE A 138 -6.65 17.39 -16.84
N GLU A 139 -7.23 16.62 -15.96
CA GLU A 139 -7.37 16.95 -14.54
C GLU A 139 -7.22 15.72 -13.65
N LEU A 140 -6.74 15.94 -12.43
CA LEU A 140 -6.74 14.94 -11.37
C LEU A 140 -8.09 14.99 -10.66
N LEU A 141 -8.78 13.86 -10.66
CA LEU A 141 -10.04 13.66 -9.94
C LEU A 141 -9.95 12.49 -8.99
N GLU A 142 -10.90 12.40 -8.05
CA GLU A 142 -11.07 11.26 -7.16
C GLU A 142 -12.54 10.80 -7.14
N SER A 143 -12.75 9.50 -6.92
CA SER A 143 -14.09 8.92 -6.87
C SER A 143 -14.10 7.60 -6.09
N GLN A 144 -15.29 7.26 -5.56
CA GLN A 144 -15.67 5.94 -5.05
C GLN A 144 -16.73 5.28 -5.94
N GLU A 145 -17.10 5.92 -7.04
CA GLU A 145 -18.18 5.48 -7.93
C GLU A 145 -17.82 4.20 -8.69
N LYS A 146 -18.80 3.32 -8.83
CA LYS A 146 -18.68 2.03 -9.55
C LYS A 146 -18.13 2.19 -10.97
N GLU A 147 -18.46 3.27 -11.67
CA GLU A 147 -17.97 3.52 -13.03
C GLU A 147 -16.46 3.61 -13.07
N ILE A 148 -15.85 4.41 -12.17
CA ILE A 148 -14.38 4.57 -12.09
C ILE A 148 -13.72 3.29 -11.59
N PHE A 149 -14.37 2.57 -10.66
CA PHE A 149 -13.90 1.25 -10.24
C PHE A 149 -13.85 0.26 -11.42
N ASN A 150 -14.87 0.20 -12.25
CA ASN A 150 -14.90 -0.66 -13.44
C ASN A 150 -13.78 -0.31 -14.44
N ILE A 151 -13.46 0.98 -14.60
CA ILE A 151 -12.33 1.43 -15.42
C ILE A 151 -11.01 0.93 -14.82
N PHE A 152 -10.80 1.10 -13.50
CA PHE A 152 -9.61 0.58 -12.79
C PHE A 152 -9.43 -0.92 -13.02
N VAL A 153 -10.48 -1.73 -12.83
CA VAL A 153 -10.46 -3.18 -13.02
C VAL A 153 -10.17 -3.53 -14.48
N SER A 154 -10.85 -2.89 -15.44
CA SER A 154 -10.65 -3.12 -16.87
C SER A 154 -9.21 -2.82 -17.30
N GLN A 155 -8.66 -1.70 -16.91
CA GLN A 155 -7.27 -1.33 -17.20
C GLN A 155 -6.29 -2.32 -16.55
N HIS A 156 -6.60 -2.81 -15.34
CA HIS A 156 -5.78 -3.80 -14.65
C HIS A 156 -5.76 -5.14 -15.39
N LYS A 157 -6.94 -5.68 -15.72
CA LYS A 157 -7.10 -6.94 -16.48
C LYS A 157 -6.44 -6.89 -17.86
N LYS A 158 -6.41 -5.73 -18.52
CA LYS A 158 -5.71 -5.50 -19.80
C LYS A 158 -4.20 -5.39 -19.66
N SER A 159 -3.65 -5.30 -18.44
CA SER A 159 -2.20 -5.23 -18.21
C SER A 159 -1.53 -6.54 -18.62
N LYS A 160 -0.28 -6.46 -19.12
CA LYS A 160 0.49 -7.65 -19.52
C LYS A 160 1.09 -8.38 -18.31
N GLY A 161 1.26 -9.69 -18.45
CA GLY A 161 1.94 -10.55 -17.48
C GLY A 161 1.13 -10.78 -16.19
N GLU A 162 1.83 -10.98 -15.07
CA GLU A 162 1.22 -11.33 -13.78
C GLU A 162 0.27 -10.24 -13.27
N LYS A 163 0.53 -8.98 -13.59
CA LYS A 163 -0.34 -7.88 -13.20
C LYS A 163 -1.78 -8.05 -13.72
N GLY A 164 -1.95 -8.47 -14.98
CA GLY A 164 -3.29 -8.70 -15.56
C GLY A 164 -3.99 -9.91 -14.95
N LYS A 165 -3.23 -10.93 -14.53
CA LYS A 165 -3.76 -12.13 -13.88
C LYS A 165 -4.14 -11.91 -12.42
N PHE A 166 -3.56 -10.91 -11.77
CA PHE A 166 -3.82 -10.62 -10.36
C PHE A 166 -5.30 -10.27 -10.10
N MET A 167 -5.96 -9.56 -11.01
CA MET A 167 -7.34 -9.10 -10.85
C MET A 167 -8.34 -10.22 -11.20
N THR A 168 -8.40 -11.25 -10.36
CA THR A 168 -9.44 -12.30 -10.41
C THR A 168 -10.78 -11.75 -9.92
N GLU A 169 -11.86 -12.53 -10.04
CA GLU A 169 -13.19 -12.15 -9.55
C GLU A 169 -13.19 -11.93 -8.04
N ASP A 170 -12.50 -12.78 -7.26
CA ASP A 170 -12.39 -12.63 -5.80
C ASP A 170 -11.59 -11.38 -5.43
N VAL A 171 -10.52 -11.08 -6.15
CA VAL A 171 -9.72 -9.86 -5.94
C VAL A 171 -10.51 -8.61 -6.33
N GLU A 172 -11.29 -8.67 -7.42
CA GLU A 172 -12.20 -7.58 -7.80
C GLU A 172 -13.23 -7.32 -6.70
N ALA A 173 -13.89 -8.37 -6.20
CA ALA A 173 -14.86 -8.25 -5.09
C ALA A 173 -14.19 -7.67 -3.83
N TYR A 174 -12.99 -8.11 -3.49
CA TYR A 174 -12.22 -7.55 -2.38
C TYR A 174 -11.93 -6.05 -2.54
N PHE A 175 -11.50 -5.60 -3.72
CA PHE A 175 -11.25 -4.18 -3.99
C PHE A 175 -12.53 -3.36 -3.98
N GLU A 176 -13.65 -3.93 -4.46
CA GLU A 176 -14.94 -3.25 -4.41
C GLU A 176 -15.40 -3.02 -2.98
N GLU A 177 -15.27 -4.02 -2.10
CA GLU A 177 -15.58 -3.88 -0.67
C GLU A 177 -14.64 -2.90 0.04
N LEU A 178 -13.34 -2.87 -0.33
CA LEU A 178 -12.43 -1.85 0.19
C LEU A 178 -12.89 -0.43 -0.13
N LEU A 179 -13.42 -0.21 -1.33
CA LEU A 179 -13.88 1.11 -1.76
C LEU A 179 -15.07 1.63 -0.94
N ASN A 180 -15.83 0.73 -0.31
CA ASN A 180 -16.92 1.06 0.61
C ASN A 180 -16.44 1.49 2.01
N LEU A 181 -15.17 1.25 2.35
CA LEU A 181 -14.60 1.65 3.61
C LEU A 181 -14.13 3.12 3.60
N ASP A 182 -14.23 3.78 4.74
CA ASP A 182 -13.82 5.18 4.88
C ASP A 182 -12.33 5.38 4.58
N GLY A 183 -12.02 6.46 3.88
CA GLY A 183 -10.65 6.81 3.47
C GLY A 183 -10.15 6.13 2.19
N TRP A 184 -10.82 5.10 1.67
CA TRP A 184 -10.49 4.48 0.41
C TRP A 184 -11.11 5.21 -0.77
N LYS A 185 -10.35 5.42 -1.84
CA LYS A 185 -10.76 6.12 -3.06
C LYS A 185 -9.89 5.75 -4.25
N ILE A 186 -10.36 6.10 -5.43
CA ILE A 186 -9.59 5.99 -6.66
C ILE A 186 -9.29 7.40 -7.15
N TYR A 187 -8.00 7.77 -7.17
CA TYR A 187 -7.53 8.91 -7.96
C TYR A 187 -7.42 8.51 -9.42
N PHE A 188 -7.82 9.39 -10.31
CA PHE A 188 -7.73 9.12 -11.73
C PHE A 188 -7.39 10.36 -12.55
N LEU A 189 -6.72 10.11 -13.65
CA LEU A 189 -6.35 11.14 -14.62
C LEU A 189 -7.38 11.14 -15.74
N ASN A 190 -8.32 12.09 -15.65
CA ASN A 190 -9.34 12.33 -16.67
C ASN A 190 -8.78 13.24 -17.76
N THR A 191 -8.99 12.89 -19.03
CA THR A 191 -8.44 13.61 -20.19
C THR A 191 -9.50 13.78 -21.27
N ASP A 192 -9.17 14.57 -22.30
CA ASP A 192 -9.96 14.66 -23.56
C ASP A 192 -10.13 13.30 -24.26
N LYS A 193 -9.32 12.30 -23.90
CA LYS A 193 -9.36 10.91 -24.41
C LYS A 193 -9.95 9.91 -23.43
N GLY A 194 -10.56 10.39 -22.34
CA GLY A 194 -11.10 9.55 -21.26
C GLY A 194 -10.10 9.33 -20.13
N VAL A 195 -10.38 8.35 -19.27
CA VAL A 195 -9.54 8.02 -18.10
C VAL A 195 -8.34 7.19 -18.52
N VAL A 196 -7.14 7.76 -18.45
CA VAL A 196 -5.91 7.13 -18.95
C VAL A 196 -5.08 6.43 -17.86
N SER A 197 -5.29 6.76 -16.59
CA SER A 197 -4.62 6.10 -15.45
C SER A 197 -5.42 6.25 -14.18
N THR A 198 -5.35 5.25 -13.29
CA THR A 198 -6.04 5.20 -12.01
C THR A 198 -5.09 4.75 -10.90
N ALA A 199 -5.30 5.22 -9.68
CA ALA A 199 -4.58 4.88 -8.48
C ALA A 199 -5.57 4.60 -7.34
N PHE A 200 -5.62 3.35 -6.89
CA PHE A 200 -6.43 2.92 -5.75
C PHE A 200 -5.67 3.23 -4.47
N CYS A 201 -6.18 4.15 -3.68
CA CYS A 201 -5.49 4.73 -2.54
C CYS A 201 -6.34 4.67 -1.27
N TYR A 202 -5.64 4.64 -0.14
CA TYR A 202 -6.20 5.01 1.14
C TYR A 202 -5.61 6.36 1.57
N GLU A 203 -6.46 7.31 1.94
CA GLU A 203 -6.04 8.61 2.43
C GLU A 203 -6.59 8.88 3.83
N ASN A 204 -5.75 9.42 4.71
CA ASN A 204 -6.11 9.87 6.03
C ASN A 204 -5.67 11.35 6.24
N ASN A 205 -5.84 11.85 7.46
CA ASN A 205 -5.47 13.23 7.78
C ASN A 205 -3.97 13.53 7.59
N ASN A 206 -3.09 12.52 7.65
CA ASN A 206 -1.64 12.70 7.64
C ASN A 206 -1.02 12.45 6.26
N GLY A 207 -1.63 11.63 5.40
CA GLY A 207 -1.06 11.26 4.11
C GLY A 207 -1.86 10.24 3.33
N CYS A 208 -1.25 9.70 2.29
CA CYS A 208 -1.88 8.78 1.35
C CYS A 208 -1.01 7.54 1.13
N TYR A 209 -1.67 6.40 0.95
CA TYR A 209 -1.07 5.09 0.67
C TYR A 209 -1.52 4.63 -0.70
N LEU A 210 -0.59 4.43 -1.63
CA LEU A 210 -0.85 3.92 -2.97
C LEU A 210 -0.95 2.39 -2.95
N TYR A 211 -2.16 1.87 -2.81
CA TYR A 211 -2.38 0.43 -2.66
C TYR A 211 -2.27 -0.34 -3.97
N ASN A 212 -2.84 0.19 -5.03
CA ASN A 212 -2.72 -0.38 -6.36
C ASN A 212 -2.90 0.70 -7.44
N SER A 213 -2.53 0.40 -8.68
CA SER A 213 -2.71 1.35 -9.77
C SER A 213 -2.90 0.63 -11.10
N SER A 214 -3.64 1.24 -12.01
CA SER A 214 -3.76 0.76 -13.37
C SER A 214 -3.62 1.91 -14.38
N ARG A 215 -3.49 1.57 -15.66
CA ARG A 215 -3.43 2.54 -16.74
C ARG A 215 -3.86 1.91 -18.04
N ASP A 216 -4.34 2.72 -18.93
CA ASP A 216 -4.61 2.29 -20.29
C ASP A 216 -3.31 2.04 -21.05
N ASN A 217 -3.19 0.85 -21.63
CA ASN A 217 -1.98 0.42 -22.35
C ASN A 217 -1.70 1.23 -23.62
N GLU A 218 -2.71 1.83 -24.22
CA GLU A 218 -2.58 2.69 -25.42
C GLU A 218 -1.74 3.93 -25.10
N PHE A 219 -1.82 4.43 -23.87
CA PHE A 219 -1.07 5.60 -23.40
C PHE A 219 0.27 5.29 -22.72
N ASN A 220 0.73 4.03 -22.70
CA ASN A 220 1.99 3.66 -22.04
C ASN A 220 3.19 4.51 -22.47
N SER A 221 3.22 4.92 -23.74
CA SER A 221 4.33 5.71 -24.30
C SER A 221 4.48 7.08 -23.65
N ILE A 222 3.42 7.67 -23.11
CA ILE A 222 3.40 9.00 -22.47
C ILE A 222 3.44 8.97 -20.95
N ASN A 223 3.56 7.77 -20.37
CA ASN A 223 3.74 7.55 -18.91
C ASN A 223 2.64 8.14 -18.01
N PRO A 224 1.34 7.89 -18.27
CA PRO A 224 0.24 8.54 -17.53
C PRO A 224 0.27 8.23 -16.04
N GLY A 225 0.71 7.02 -15.63
CA GLY A 225 0.83 6.66 -14.21
C GLY A 225 1.88 7.48 -13.44
N ILE A 226 2.94 7.95 -14.11
CA ILE A 226 3.93 8.85 -13.48
C ILE A 226 3.33 10.25 -13.31
N VAL A 227 2.61 10.74 -14.30
CA VAL A 227 1.93 12.04 -14.24
C VAL A 227 0.85 12.01 -13.15
N LEU A 228 0.05 10.95 -13.08
CA LEU A 228 -0.96 10.75 -12.04
C LEU A 228 -0.33 10.81 -10.64
N ASN A 229 0.72 10.04 -10.38
CA ASN A 229 1.36 10.03 -9.07
C ASN A 229 1.98 11.39 -8.72
N ASP A 230 2.57 12.10 -9.68
CA ASP A 230 3.11 13.44 -9.46
C ASP A 230 2.01 14.45 -9.10
N LEU A 231 0.87 14.40 -9.76
CA LEU A 231 -0.28 15.24 -9.47
C LEU A 231 -0.90 14.91 -8.09
N ILE A 232 -0.99 13.64 -7.72
CA ILE A 232 -1.42 13.24 -6.37
C ILE A 232 -0.46 13.82 -5.32
N ILE A 233 0.86 13.67 -5.50
CA ILE A 233 1.88 14.25 -4.61
C ILE A 233 1.71 15.77 -4.48
N GLN A 234 1.50 16.46 -5.60
CA GLN A 234 1.26 17.91 -5.61
C GLN A 234 0.01 18.29 -4.82
N GLY A 235 -1.11 17.57 -5.04
CA GLY A 235 -2.36 17.79 -4.31
C GLY A 235 -2.22 17.52 -2.81
N LEU A 236 -1.53 16.45 -2.42
CA LEU A 236 -1.25 16.12 -1.02
C LEU A 236 -0.43 17.21 -0.32
N ILE A 237 0.62 17.73 -0.97
CA ILE A 237 1.42 18.85 -0.45
C ILE A 237 0.55 20.09 -0.28
N HIS A 238 -0.26 20.43 -1.28
CA HIS A 238 -1.18 21.58 -1.20
C HIS A 238 -2.15 21.45 -0.03
N ASN A 239 -2.60 20.25 0.29
CA ASN A 239 -3.50 19.94 1.40
C ASN A 239 -2.77 19.72 2.74
N GLY A 240 -1.47 20.02 2.82
CA GLY A 240 -0.67 19.95 4.07
C GLY A 240 -0.43 18.51 4.55
N LYS A 241 -0.53 17.52 3.69
CA LYS A 241 -0.21 16.13 4.03
C LYS A 241 1.31 15.94 4.17
N SER A 242 1.71 15.02 5.05
CA SER A 242 3.12 14.84 5.42
C SER A 242 3.84 13.71 4.70
N PHE A 243 3.10 12.80 4.06
CA PHE A 243 3.70 11.66 3.35
C PHE A 243 2.85 11.14 2.19
N PHE A 244 3.53 10.47 1.26
CA PHE A 244 2.96 9.57 0.27
C PHE A 244 3.68 8.22 0.35
N ASP A 245 2.95 7.16 0.65
CA ASP A 245 3.47 5.82 0.83
C ASP A 245 3.16 4.97 -0.40
N PHE A 246 4.21 4.55 -1.12
CA PHE A 246 4.08 3.67 -2.28
C PHE A 246 3.90 2.20 -1.91
N LEU A 247 3.91 1.89 -0.61
CA LEU A 247 3.80 0.54 -0.05
C LEU A 247 4.89 -0.42 -0.56
N LYS A 248 4.65 -1.75 -0.47
CA LYS A 248 5.62 -2.77 -0.90
C LYS A 248 5.96 -2.67 -2.38
N GLY A 249 7.14 -3.15 -2.70
CA GLY A 249 7.66 -3.26 -4.07
C GLY A 249 8.84 -2.33 -4.34
N THR A 250 9.67 -2.77 -5.25
CA THR A 250 10.94 -2.10 -5.61
C THR A 250 10.89 -1.51 -7.03
N GLU A 251 9.69 -1.19 -7.51
CA GLU A 251 9.51 -0.62 -8.83
C GLU A 251 10.23 0.72 -8.92
N ARG A 252 11.02 0.86 -9.97
CA ARG A 252 11.91 1.99 -10.17
C ARG A 252 11.24 3.35 -10.07
N TYR A 253 9.99 3.47 -10.54
CA TYR A 253 9.28 4.74 -10.53
C TYR A 253 9.08 5.31 -9.12
N LYS A 254 8.93 4.46 -8.10
CA LYS A 254 8.80 4.87 -6.70
C LYS A 254 10.02 5.68 -6.25
N PHE A 255 11.21 5.20 -6.62
CA PHE A 255 12.49 5.88 -6.32
C PHE A 255 12.73 7.08 -7.23
N ASP A 256 12.32 7.00 -8.50
CA ASP A 256 12.43 8.14 -9.44
C ASP A 256 11.57 9.33 -8.95
N LEU A 257 10.45 9.08 -8.25
CA LEU A 257 9.62 10.07 -7.57
C LEU A 257 10.10 10.46 -6.16
N GLY A 258 11.30 10.04 -5.76
CA GLY A 258 11.94 10.46 -4.50
C GLY A 258 11.65 9.56 -3.30
N GLY A 259 10.95 8.44 -3.48
CA GLY A 259 10.71 7.48 -2.42
C GLY A 259 11.98 6.88 -1.84
N LYS A 260 11.95 6.58 -0.54
CA LYS A 260 13.04 5.95 0.20
C LYS A 260 12.63 4.55 0.64
N SER A 261 13.54 3.59 0.48
CA SER A 261 13.31 2.21 0.88
C SER A 261 13.27 2.03 2.39
N VAL A 262 12.36 1.19 2.84
CA VAL A 262 12.23 0.73 4.23
C VAL A 262 12.21 -0.80 4.23
N GLN A 263 13.13 -1.43 4.94
CA GLN A 263 13.23 -2.88 5.02
C GLN A 263 12.13 -3.44 5.90
N LEU A 264 11.42 -4.47 5.43
CA LEU A 264 10.47 -5.28 6.18
C LEU A 264 11.10 -6.63 6.54
N TYR A 265 10.54 -7.26 7.58
CA TYR A 265 11.08 -8.48 8.17
C TYR A 265 9.97 -9.49 8.46
N ASP A 266 10.32 -10.76 8.35
CA ASP A 266 9.58 -11.85 8.95
C ASP A 266 10.19 -12.20 10.30
N LEU A 267 9.33 -12.51 11.28
CA LEU A 267 9.70 -12.91 12.63
C LEU A 267 9.11 -14.29 12.93
N ASN A 268 9.96 -15.21 13.37
CA ASN A 268 9.54 -16.47 13.97
C ASN A 268 10.11 -16.57 15.38
N LEU A 269 9.24 -16.79 16.37
CA LEU A 269 9.61 -17.06 17.76
C LEU A 269 9.12 -18.46 18.13
N ILE A 270 9.97 -19.24 18.78
CA ILE A 270 9.60 -20.47 19.48
C ILE A 270 9.54 -20.14 20.97
N LEU A 271 8.38 -20.34 21.59
CA LEU A 271 8.10 -20.01 22.99
C LEU A 271 8.56 -21.11 23.97
#